data_eb733b7559a95f6295705275f9399e53
#
_entry.id   eb733b7559a95f6295705275f9399e53
#
_cell.length_a   1.000
_cell.length_b   1.000
_cell.length_c   1.000
_cell.angle_alpha   90.00
_cell.angle_beta   90.00
_cell.angle_gamma   90.00
#
_symmetry.space_group_name_H-M   'P 1'
#
loop_
_entity.id
_entity.type
_entity.pdbx_description
1 polymer ?
#
loop_
_entity_poly.entity_id
_entity_poly.type
_entity_poly.pdbx_seq_one_letter_code
_entity_poly.pdbx_strand_id
1 'polypeptide(L)'
;MAVEDGAVLGSLFSHLSSTDQISAFLNAFQELRQRRCAMVDRAVFDNAKMCCLPPGPEADGRDQDLAVKNVDWDDGMLKEQFEEISAIFLYDAGDDAEEWWINWGRFHDLSREKQRVSTIDFSEMKVQCE
;
A
#
# COMPACT_ATOMS: atom_id res chain seq x y z
N MET A 1 -0.14 -2.52 11.67
CA MET A 1 -0.49 -1.22 11.02
C MET A 1 0.55 -0.14 11.35
N ALA A 2 0.71 0.32 12.62
CA ALA A 2 1.65 1.43 12.92
C ALA A 2 3.11 1.19 12.48
N VAL A 3 3.60 -0.05 12.57
CA VAL A 3 4.95 -0.41 12.07
C VAL A 3 5.03 -0.29 10.55
N GLU A 4 4.00 -0.76 9.85
CA GLU A 4 3.90 -0.59 8.40
C GLU A 4 3.81 0.90 8.01
N ASP A 5 3.07 1.72 8.77
CA ASP A 5 2.98 3.17 8.56
C ASP A 5 4.35 3.82 8.65
N GLY A 6 5.13 3.45 9.67
CA GLY A 6 6.50 3.93 9.84
C GLY A 6 7.43 3.47 8.71
N ALA A 7 7.29 2.23 8.23
CA ALA A 7 8.08 1.71 7.12
C ALA A 7 7.79 2.45 5.81
N VAL A 8 6.51 2.64 5.46
CA VAL A 8 6.12 3.40 4.26
C VAL A 8 6.62 4.84 4.32
N LEU A 9 6.43 5.54 5.46
CA LEU A 9 6.95 6.90 5.62
C LEU A 9 8.46 6.93 5.50
N GLY A 10 9.16 6.02 6.17
CA GLY A 10 10.62 5.94 6.11
C GLY A 10 11.14 5.72 4.70
N SER A 11 10.56 4.78 3.94
CA SER A 11 10.91 4.52 2.56
C SER A 11 10.63 5.72 1.65
N LEU A 12 9.43 6.28 1.66
CA LEU A 12 9.07 7.45 0.84
C LEU A 12 9.99 8.65 1.13
N PHE A 13 10.22 8.96 2.41
CA PHE A 13 11.04 10.11 2.81
C PHE A 13 12.54 9.89 2.64
N SER A 14 13.01 8.66 2.42
CA SER A 14 14.39 8.38 2.04
C SER A 14 14.75 8.99 0.67
N HIS A 15 13.76 9.20 -0.18
CA HIS A 15 13.89 9.84 -1.50
C HIS A 15 13.70 11.37 -1.48
N LEU A 16 13.50 11.97 -0.29
CA LEU A 16 13.24 13.39 -0.17
C LEU A 16 14.48 14.23 -0.54
N SER A 17 14.39 15.00 -1.60
CA SER A 17 15.44 15.92 -2.05
C SER A 17 15.07 17.39 -1.84
N SER A 18 13.78 17.71 -1.68
CA SER A 18 13.27 19.07 -1.49
C SER A 18 12.00 19.08 -0.63
N THR A 19 11.84 20.12 0.20
CA THR A 19 10.64 20.31 1.03
C THR A 19 9.35 20.40 0.23
N ASP A 20 9.42 20.81 -1.02
CA ASP A 20 8.26 20.90 -1.91
C ASP A 20 7.65 19.50 -2.25
N GLN A 21 8.43 18.43 -2.10
CA GLN A 21 7.97 17.07 -2.35
C GLN A 21 7.13 16.51 -1.20
N ILE A 22 7.19 17.13 -0.01
CA ILE A 22 6.52 16.64 1.20
C ILE A 22 5.05 16.39 0.95
N SER A 23 4.34 17.33 0.32
CA SER A 23 2.91 17.15 0.04
C SER A 23 2.62 15.96 -0.87
N ALA A 24 3.46 15.72 -1.87
CA ALA A 24 3.32 14.58 -2.77
C ALA A 24 3.55 13.24 -2.03
N PHE A 25 4.57 13.19 -1.17
CA PHE A 25 4.87 11.99 -0.38
C PHE A 25 3.81 11.70 0.68
N LEU A 26 3.23 12.73 1.30
CA LEU A 26 2.12 12.54 2.23
C LEU A 26 0.84 12.06 1.52
N ASN A 27 0.57 12.53 0.30
CA ASN A 27 -0.54 12.01 -0.50
C ASN A 27 -0.30 10.55 -0.90
N ALA A 28 0.92 10.20 -1.32
CA ALA A 28 1.30 8.83 -1.61
C ALA A 28 1.13 7.92 -0.39
N PHE A 29 1.63 8.36 0.76
CA PHE A 29 1.44 7.67 2.02
C PHE A 29 -0.04 7.42 2.30
N GLN A 30 -0.88 8.44 2.19
CA GLN A 30 -2.32 8.29 2.42
C GLN A 30 -2.93 7.26 1.45
N GLU A 31 -2.60 7.31 0.17
CA GLU A 31 -3.15 6.42 -0.84
C GLU A 31 -2.77 4.95 -0.57
N LEU A 32 -1.48 4.68 -0.33
CA LEU A 32 -0.96 3.36 -0.03
C LEU A 32 -1.60 2.79 1.25
N ARG A 33 -1.59 3.59 2.33
CA ARG A 33 -2.08 3.14 3.63
C ARG A 33 -3.59 3.01 3.70
N GLN A 34 -4.35 3.90 3.07
CA GLN A 34 -5.82 3.81 3.05
C GLN A 34 -6.28 2.51 2.40
N ARG A 35 -5.68 2.10 1.28
CA ARG A 35 -5.98 0.84 0.61
C ARG A 35 -5.68 -0.36 1.51
N ARG A 36 -4.49 -0.36 2.12
CA ARG A 36 -4.04 -1.43 3.02
C ARG A 36 -4.92 -1.53 4.28
N CYS A 37 -5.20 -0.40 4.94
CA CYS A 37 -6.07 -0.35 6.12
C CYS A 37 -7.46 -0.91 5.81
N ALA A 38 -8.09 -0.47 4.72
CA ALA A 38 -9.41 -0.96 4.33
C ALA A 38 -9.44 -2.47 4.09
N MET A 39 -8.39 -3.03 3.48
CA MET A 39 -8.29 -4.47 3.26
C MET A 39 -8.18 -5.25 4.58
N VAL A 40 -7.31 -4.81 5.49
CA VAL A 40 -7.13 -5.46 6.80
C VAL A 40 -8.38 -5.32 7.67
N ASP A 41 -8.98 -4.13 7.71
CA ASP A 41 -10.22 -3.90 8.48
C ASP A 41 -11.35 -4.82 7.99
N ARG A 42 -11.49 -4.99 6.68
CA ARG A 42 -12.47 -5.89 6.10
C ARG A 42 -12.22 -7.34 6.53
N ALA A 43 -10.98 -7.82 6.43
CA ALA A 43 -10.63 -9.18 6.83
C ALA A 43 -10.87 -9.43 8.32
N VAL A 44 -10.54 -8.46 9.18
CA VAL A 44 -10.82 -8.53 10.62
C VAL A 44 -12.31 -8.56 10.90
N PHE A 45 -13.09 -7.71 10.21
CA PHE A 45 -14.54 -7.66 10.39
C PHE A 45 -15.23 -8.96 9.94
N ASP A 46 -14.84 -9.49 8.79
CA ASP A 46 -15.40 -10.75 8.25
C ASP A 46 -15.05 -11.92 9.18
N ASN A 47 -13.83 -11.98 9.69
CA ASN A 47 -13.44 -13.00 10.68
C ASN A 47 -14.21 -12.85 11.99
N ALA A 48 -14.35 -11.63 12.52
CA ALA A 48 -15.12 -11.38 13.74
C ALA A 48 -16.60 -11.78 13.57
N LYS A 49 -17.20 -11.44 12.41
CA LYS A 49 -18.56 -11.83 12.08
C LYS A 49 -18.71 -13.35 12.05
N MET A 50 -17.77 -14.04 11.42
CA MET A 50 -17.79 -15.51 11.34
C MET A 50 -17.68 -16.15 12.74
N CYS A 51 -16.80 -15.64 13.60
CA CYS A 51 -16.59 -16.17 14.95
C CYS A 51 -17.76 -15.89 15.90
N CYS A 52 -18.48 -14.76 15.71
CA CYS A 52 -19.52 -14.28 16.62
C CYS A 52 -20.93 -14.53 16.13
N LEU A 53 -21.14 -15.46 15.18
CA LEU A 53 -22.47 -15.83 14.73
C LEU A 53 -23.34 -16.35 15.91
N PRO A 54 -24.57 -15.85 16.07
CA PRO A 54 -25.48 -16.37 17.07
C PRO A 54 -25.88 -17.82 16.70
N PRO A 55 -26.28 -18.66 17.68
CA PRO A 55 -26.78 -20.00 17.41
C PRO A 55 -27.95 -19.97 16.40
N GLY A 56 -27.84 -20.78 15.35
CA GLY A 56 -28.85 -20.85 14.30
C GLY A 56 -28.30 -21.38 12.98
N PRO A 57 -29.12 -21.38 11.91
CA PRO A 57 -28.77 -22.00 10.64
C PRO A 57 -27.45 -21.48 10.01
N GLU A 58 -27.12 -20.21 10.23
CA GLU A 58 -25.86 -19.62 9.72
C GLU A 58 -24.63 -20.16 10.46
N ALA A 59 -24.73 -20.30 11.80
CA ALA A 59 -23.68 -20.91 12.60
C ALA A 59 -23.50 -22.38 12.29
N ASP A 60 -24.62 -23.11 12.13
CA ASP A 60 -24.63 -24.53 11.76
C ASP A 60 -24.00 -24.76 10.38
N GLY A 61 -24.26 -23.85 9.42
CA GLY A 61 -23.66 -23.90 8.09
C GLY A 61 -22.14 -23.67 8.17
N ARG A 62 -21.69 -22.64 8.87
CA ARG A 62 -20.26 -22.38 9.12
C ARG A 62 -19.57 -23.62 9.72
N ASP A 63 -20.17 -24.21 10.76
CA ASP A 63 -19.56 -25.34 11.47
C ASP A 63 -19.48 -26.59 10.55
N GLN A 64 -20.46 -26.79 9.67
CA GLN A 64 -20.41 -27.83 8.65
C GLN A 64 -19.29 -27.57 7.63
N ASP A 65 -19.16 -26.35 7.12
CA ASP A 65 -18.13 -25.97 6.16
C ASP A 65 -16.72 -26.15 6.76
N LEU A 66 -16.53 -25.75 8.02
CA LEU A 66 -15.27 -25.96 8.73
C LEU A 66 -14.97 -27.45 8.98
N ALA A 67 -15.98 -28.26 9.27
CA ALA A 67 -15.83 -29.69 9.47
C ALA A 67 -15.40 -30.39 8.17
N VAL A 68 -15.99 -30.04 7.04
CA VAL A 68 -15.62 -30.57 5.72
C VAL A 68 -14.21 -30.19 5.33
N LYS A 69 -13.84 -28.94 5.52
CA LYS A 69 -12.47 -28.44 5.24
C LYS A 69 -11.39 -29.14 6.07
N ASN A 70 -11.71 -29.63 7.25
CA ASN A 70 -10.76 -30.35 8.09
C ASN A 70 -10.53 -31.83 7.65
N VAL A 71 -11.36 -32.37 6.77
CA VAL A 71 -11.31 -33.80 6.40
C VAL A 71 -10.73 -34.02 5.00
N ASP A 72 -10.88 -33.07 4.09
CA ASP A 72 -10.51 -33.23 2.67
C ASP A 72 -9.86 -31.94 2.15
N TRP A 73 -8.57 -31.78 2.43
CA TRP A 73 -7.79 -30.68 1.92
C TRP A 73 -7.40 -30.98 0.46
N ASP A 74 -8.16 -30.48 -0.49
CA ASP A 74 -7.75 -30.41 -1.88
C ASP A 74 -6.69 -29.31 -2.08
N ASP A 75 -5.68 -29.58 -2.90
CA ASP A 75 -4.60 -28.64 -3.21
C ASP A 75 -5.12 -27.27 -3.72
N GLY A 76 -6.29 -27.26 -4.39
CA GLY A 76 -6.92 -26.04 -4.86
C GLY A 76 -7.45 -25.15 -3.73
N MET A 77 -8.12 -25.74 -2.74
CA MET A 77 -8.64 -25.00 -1.58
C MET A 77 -7.54 -24.50 -0.67
N LEU A 78 -6.46 -25.27 -0.50
CA LEU A 78 -5.27 -24.86 0.23
C LEU A 78 -4.61 -23.63 -0.42
N LYS A 79 -4.51 -23.63 -1.74
CA LYS A 79 -3.92 -22.53 -2.48
C LYS A 79 -4.74 -21.26 -2.34
N GLU A 80 -6.07 -21.33 -2.48
CA GLU A 80 -6.95 -20.17 -2.35
C GLU A 80 -6.90 -19.57 -0.94
N GLN A 81 -6.96 -20.40 0.11
CA GLN A 81 -6.80 -19.93 1.50
C GLN A 81 -5.41 -19.35 1.77
N PHE A 82 -4.37 -19.95 1.18
CA PHE A 82 -3.00 -19.42 1.32
C PHE A 82 -2.86 -18.07 0.63
N GLU A 83 -3.48 -17.86 -0.54
CA GLU A 83 -3.47 -16.57 -1.25
C GLU A 83 -4.17 -15.48 -0.44
N GLU A 84 -5.33 -15.76 0.17
CA GLU A 84 -6.03 -14.81 1.05
C GLU A 84 -5.20 -14.45 2.30
N ILE A 85 -4.62 -15.45 2.96
CA ILE A 85 -3.79 -15.27 4.15
C ILE A 85 -2.51 -14.53 3.78
N SER A 86 -1.87 -14.88 2.68
CA SER A 86 -0.62 -14.28 2.24
C SER A 86 -0.78 -12.80 1.90
N ALA A 87 -1.88 -12.41 1.28
CA ALA A 87 -2.18 -11.00 1.00
C ALA A 87 -2.23 -10.13 2.27
N ILE A 88 -2.59 -10.73 3.43
CA ILE A 88 -2.63 -10.02 4.70
C ILE A 88 -1.28 -10.08 5.41
N PHE A 89 -0.63 -11.23 5.47
CA PHE A 89 0.52 -11.47 6.34
C PHE A 89 1.88 -11.33 5.66
N LEU A 90 1.95 -11.46 4.33
CA LEU A 90 3.19 -11.31 3.56
C LEU A 90 3.33 -9.93 2.90
N TYR A 91 2.49 -8.98 3.28
CA TYR A 91 2.58 -7.61 2.78
C TYR A 91 3.88 -6.94 3.26
N ASP A 92 4.69 -6.48 2.32
CA ASP A 92 5.86 -5.66 2.60
C ASP A 92 5.57 -4.18 2.33
N ALA A 93 5.61 -3.39 3.41
CA ALA A 93 5.28 -1.97 3.36
C ALA A 93 6.39 -1.13 2.70
N GLY A 94 7.63 -1.60 2.78
CA GLY A 94 8.77 -0.96 2.13
C GLY A 94 8.72 -1.15 0.62
N ASP A 95 8.46 -2.38 0.18
CA ASP A 95 8.36 -2.71 -1.24
C ASP A 95 7.22 -1.95 -1.91
N ASP A 96 6.06 -1.81 -1.27
CA ASP A 96 4.90 -1.05 -1.79
C ASP A 96 5.25 0.44 -1.98
N ALA A 97 6.00 1.02 -1.04
CA ALA A 97 6.48 2.40 -1.13
C ALA A 97 7.55 2.58 -2.23
N GLU A 98 8.48 1.64 -2.35
CA GLU A 98 9.50 1.66 -3.42
C GLU A 98 8.87 1.48 -4.80
N GLU A 99 7.88 0.61 -4.94
CA GLU A 99 7.14 0.42 -6.19
C GLU A 99 6.44 1.73 -6.59
N TRP A 100 5.80 2.42 -5.63
CA TRP A 100 5.21 3.74 -5.88
C TRP A 100 6.28 4.75 -6.34
N TRP A 101 7.44 4.80 -5.68
CA TRP A 101 8.53 5.69 -6.06
C TRP A 101 9.03 5.43 -7.48
N ILE A 102 9.26 4.17 -7.83
CA ILE A 102 9.76 3.77 -9.16
C ILE A 102 8.75 4.12 -10.25
N ASN A 103 7.46 3.90 -10.01
CA ASN A 103 6.42 4.06 -11.00
C ASN A 103 5.94 5.51 -11.16
N TRP A 104 5.97 6.31 -10.09
CA TRP A 104 5.35 7.63 -10.06
C TRP A 104 6.26 8.72 -9.49
N GLY A 105 6.89 8.50 -8.34
CA GLY A 105 7.61 9.50 -7.57
C GLY A 105 8.75 10.14 -8.34
N ARG A 106 9.59 9.36 -8.97
CA ARG A 106 10.76 9.83 -9.74
C ARG A 106 10.40 10.67 -10.97
N PHE A 107 9.21 10.49 -11.54
CA PHE A 107 8.80 11.29 -12.71
C PHE A 107 8.46 12.73 -12.32
N HIS A 108 7.98 12.95 -11.12
CA HIS A 108 7.79 14.28 -10.56
C HIS A 108 9.12 15.04 -10.40
N ASP A 109 10.18 14.35 -10.00
CA ASP A 109 11.52 14.96 -9.88
C ASP A 109 12.11 15.35 -11.23
N LEU A 110 12.06 14.46 -12.21
CA LEU A 110 12.57 14.73 -13.56
C LEU A 110 11.85 15.90 -14.26
N SER A 111 10.56 16.05 -14.03
CA SER A 111 9.77 17.16 -14.58
C SER A 111 10.17 18.49 -13.95
N ARG A 112 10.51 18.52 -12.65
CA ARG A 112 10.97 19.69 -11.91
C ARG A 112 12.39 20.11 -12.27
N GLU A 113 13.27 19.15 -12.45
CA GLU A 113 14.65 19.42 -12.84
C GLU A 113 14.72 20.06 -14.22
N LYS A 114 13.90 19.58 -15.18
CA LYS A 114 13.72 20.22 -16.49
C LYS A 114 13.20 21.67 -16.37
N GLN A 115 12.30 21.92 -15.44
CA GLN A 115 11.71 23.25 -15.24
C GLN A 115 12.71 24.22 -14.56
N ARG A 116 13.56 23.72 -13.65
CA ARG A 116 14.66 24.50 -13.03
C ARG A 116 15.73 24.86 -14.06
N VAL A 117 16.16 23.91 -14.88
CA VAL A 117 17.15 24.14 -15.93
C VAL A 117 16.64 25.19 -16.94
N SER A 118 15.38 25.10 -17.36
CA SER A 118 14.78 26.07 -18.28
C SER A 118 14.68 27.49 -17.69
N THR A 119 14.57 27.61 -16.37
CA THR A 119 14.49 28.91 -15.68
C THR A 119 15.87 29.55 -15.48
N ILE A 120 16.92 28.75 -15.32
CA ILE A 120 18.32 29.25 -15.18
C ILE A 120 18.82 29.79 -16.52
N ASP A 121 18.55 29.13 -17.63
CA ASP A 121 18.99 29.55 -18.97
C ASP A 121 18.45 30.94 -19.36
N PHE A 122 17.26 31.30 -18.91
CA PHE A 122 16.65 32.61 -19.22
C PHE A 122 17.21 33.76 -18.36
N SER A 123 17.77 33.50 -17.19
CA SER A 123 18.32 34.54 -16.32
C SER A 123 19.75 34.93 -16.69
N GLU A 124 20.56 34.02 -17.20
CA GLU A 124 21.93 34.31 -17.65
C GLU A 124 21.97 35.06 -19.00
N MET A 125 20.98 34.84 -19.87
CA MET A 125 20.91 35.56 -21.17
C MET A 125 20.56 37.05 -21.05
N LYS A 126 20.09 37.54 -19.91
CA LYS A 126 19.75 38.97 -19.71
C LYS A 126 20.89 39.86 -19.28
N VAL A 127 22.03 39.31 -18.93
CA VAL A 127 23.18 40.09 -18.42
C VAL A 127 24.21 40.47 -19.48
N GLN A 128 24.08 40.05 -20.74
CA GLN A 128 25.03 40.32 -21.82
C GLN A 128 24.58 41.38 -22.83
N CYS A 129 23.55 42.16 -22.52
CA CYS A 129 23.09 43.28 -23.39
C CYS A 129 23.16 44.62 -22.65
N GLU A 130 24.36 45.04 -22.17
CA GLU A 130 24.73 46.42 -21.90
C GLU A 130 26.13 46.75 -22.45
#